data_a5aa4e0160cd8ee0fe0306f80a12d156
#
_entry.id   a5aa4e0160cd8ee0fe0306f80a12d156
#
_cell.length_a   1.000
_cell.length_b   1.000
_cell.length_c   1.000
_cell.angle_alpha   90.00
_cell.angle_beta   90.00
_cell.angle_gamma   90.00
#
_symmetry.space_group_name_H-M   'P 1'
#
loop_
_entity.id
_entity.type
_entity.pdbx_description
1 polymer ?
#
loop_
_entity_poly.entity_id
_entity_poly.type
_entity_poly.pdbx_seq_one_letter_code
_entity_poly.pdbx_strand_id
1 'polypeptide(L)'
;MKECKHLHSTQLSTDSFTHMQWGEKLSDGRLFTLMAVGKPDGIYNAGPCSQFVFGRISEDDGKTWEKPYFLYEWPDHDTSYLLLGWKIDRDGRLHVFAEATTDAPHDNPKKLEGHIAYVRFDSYRGENPLYSDIAALYRYTGSLNNIIETEAGRLVVPFSTFMGDNFVSGTIWSDDHGVSWKASNDVSVSSEETSAESGAVEPVVAEVQPGVLVMLIRTVLFRLWYAVSYDSGESWSKAKPTNLPSCNAPANLLKLPDGRILLAWNDGLGHPMADVRYSLARQCLHAAVSSDGLRSIHGARIIVKKVVGDQDRIHNAYPTASNYSENEVLLWHFEVFGKCGSSWKALQGYLVRMNPAFLEETEVKDNWAEWISDSEKTSAGIVLKNTNEIAHAITNFPYAKKGSIKLAVSGILPQGTSILLSDCYLDRLNFIPENKNGAYKDVVGEPYTRLSPNAAGEWLIEWDETEIRLSVDGKQIQTCRKNTDGFNHITVLFEKDGELRIGHFHAKAEIPDWDTGIRY
;
A
#
# COMPACT_ATOMS: atom_id res chain seq x y z
N MET A 1 -5.54 23.71 5.49
CA MET A 1 -4.72 22.96 4.49
C MET A 1 -5.49 23.00 3.18
N LYS A 2 -4.90 23.43 2.07
CA LYS A 2 -5.50 23.16 0.76
C LYS A 2 -5.23 21.68 0.48
N GLU A 3 -6.29 20.90 0.39
CA GLU A 3 -6.22 19.48 0.01
C GLU A 3 -5.55 19.35 -1.36
N CYS A 4 -4.76 18.32 -1.55
CA CYS A 4 -4.25 17.98 -2.88
C CYS A 4 -5.44 17.83 -3.82
N LYS A 5 -5.37 18.47 -4.99
CA LYS A 5 -6.48 18.55 -5.96
C LYS A 5 -7.03 17.18 -6.38
N HIS A 6 -6.26 16.12 -6.17
CA HIS A 6 -6.55 14.76 -6.64
C HIS A 6 -6.55 13.69 -5.54
N LEU A 7 -6.24 14.06 -4.30
CA LEU A 7 -6.20 13.14 -3.17
C LEU A 7 -7.01 13.73 -2.01
N HIS A 8 -8.09 13.06 -1.64
CA HIS A 8 -8.90 13.40 -0.47
C HIS A 8 -8.83 12.24 0.52
N SER A 9 -8.39 12.48 1.73
CA SER A 9 -8.31 11.46 2.78
C SER A 9 -9.32 11.75 3.88
N THR A 10 -10.08 10.74 4.27
CA THR A 10 -11.06 10.81 5.37
C THR A 10 -10.76 9.70 6.36
N GLN A 11 -10.64 10.07 7.64
CA GLN A 11 -10.48 9.11 8.71
C GLN A 11 -11.81 8.39 8.99
N LEU A 12 -11.75 7.07 9.07
CA LEU A 12 -12.88 6.24 9.51
C LEU A 12 -12.86 6.10 11.03
N SER A 13 -14.03 5.99 11.65
CA SER A 13 -14.11 5.83 13.10
C SER A 13 -13.50 4.48 13.54
N THR A 14 -12.83 4.51 14.69
CA THR A 14 -12.04 3.41 15.24
C THR A 14 -12.81 2.45 16.13
N ASP A 15 -14.14 2.56 16.18
CA ASP A 15 -14.96 1.82 17.16
C ASP A 15 -15.13 0.33 16.84
N SER A 16 -14.51 -0.15 15.78
CA SER A 16 -14.52 -1.55 15.40
C SER A 16 -13.17 -1.97 14.82
N PHE A 17 -12.73 -3.12 15.23
CA PHE A 17 -11.54 -3.76 14.72
C PHE A 17 -11.93 -4.67 13.55
N THR A 18 -11.56 -4.29 12.35
CA THR A 18 -11.61 -5.16 11.18
C THR A 18 -10.25 -5.21 10.56
N HIS A 19 -9.75 -6.42 10.27
CA HIS A 19 -8.43 -6.58 9.65
C HIS A 19 -8.37 -6.01 8.25
N MET A 20 -9.53 -5.92 7.59
CA MET A 20 -9.67 -5.39 6.24
C MET A 20 -10.91 -4.52 6.17
N GLN A 21 -10.71 -3.27 5.82
CA GLN A 21 -11.81 -2.39 5.48
C GLN A 21 -11.68 -1.98 4.03
N TRP A 22 -12.73 -2.09 3.27
CA TRP A 22 -12.90 -1.39 2.02
C TRP A 22 -14.36 -0.96 1.87
N GLY A 23 -14.63 -0.13 0.90
CA GLY A 23 -15.95 0.32 0.57
C GLY A 23 -16.22 0.19 -0.90
N GLU A 24 -17.45 -0.05 -1.22
CA GLU A 24 -17.92 -0.03 -2.60
C GLU A 24 -19.00 1.03 -2.78
N LYS A 25 -19.02 1.65 -3.94
CA LYS A 25 -20.10 2.54 -4.33
C LYS A 25 -21.27 1.71 -4.80
N LEU A 26 -22.41 1.90 -4.16
CA LEU A 26 -23.67 1.29 -4.55
C LEU A 26 -24.20 1.92 -5.85
N SER A 27 -25.12 1.23 -6.52
CA SER A 27 -25.76 1.72 -7.74
C SER A 27 -26.56 3.01 -7.55
N ASP A 28 -26.99 3.30 -6.31
CA ASP A 28 -27.70 4.54 -5.94
C ASP A 28 -26.74 5.69 -5.57
N GLY A 29 -25.43 5.49 -5.67
CA GLY A 29 -24.41 6.49 -5.44
C GLY A 29 -23.85 6.55 -4.01
N ARG A 30 -24.46 5.88 -3.05
CA ARG A 30 -23.98 5.82 -1.66
C ARG A 30 -22.76 4.90 -1.54
N LEU A 31 -21.99 5.09 -0.47
CA LEU A 31 -20.92 4.15 -0.13
C LEU A 31 -21.41 3.14 0.88
N PHE A 32 -20.96 1.91 0.72
CA PHE A 32 -21.18 0.81 1.63
C PHE A 32 -19.86 0.26 2.14
N THR A 33 -19.82 -0.12 3.42
CA THR A 33 -18.71 -0.87 4.04
C THR A 33 -19.23 -1.84 5.07
N LEU A 34 -18.44 -2.86 5.39
CA LEU A 34 -18.67 -3.77 6.48
C LEU A 34 -17.86 -3.40 7.73
N MET A 35 -18.42 -3.75 8.86
CA MET A 35 -17.75 -3.74 10.15
C MET A 35 -17.92 -5.09 10.81
N ALA A 36 -16.92 -5.52 11.56
CA ALA A 36 -17.05 -6.67 12.43
C ALA A 36 -16.81 -6.26 13.88
N VAL A 37 -17.60 -6.80 14.76
CA VAL A 37 -17.51 -6.58 16.21
C VAL A 37 -17.28 -7.92 16.87
N GLY A 38 -16.26 -7.99 17.72
CA GLY A 38 -15.90 -9.18 18.46
C GLY A 38 -16.46 -9.22 19.87
N LYS A 39 -16.31 -10.38 20.50
CA LYS A 39 -16.52 -10.51 21.95
C LYS A 39 -15.39 -9.76 22.68
N PRO A 40 -15.68 -9.08 23.81
CA PRO A 40 -14.66 -8.35 24.59
C PRO A 40 -13.52 -9.24 25.12
N ASP A 41 -13.76 -10.54 25.23
CA ASP A 41 -12.87 -11.53 25.82
C ASP A 41 -12.13 -12.36 24.78
N GLY A 42 -11.98 -11.84 23.56
CA GLY A 42 -11.38 -12.55 22.42
C GLY A 42 -10.01 -13.15 22.73
N ILE A 43 -9.85 -14.41 22.37
CA ILE A 43 -8.70 -15.28 22.63
C ILE A 43 -7.45 -14.84 21.85
N TYR A 44 -7.62 -13.98 20.86
CA TYR A 44 -6.50 -13.41 20.10
C TYR A 44 -5.99 -12.12 20.76
N ASN A 45 -4.75 -12.12 21.24
CA ASN A 45 -4.00 -10.92 21.60
C ASN A 45 -3.82 -9.92 20.43
N ALA A 46 -4.28 -10.28 19.24
CA ALA A 46 -4.14 -9.51 18.01
C ALA A 46 -5.42 -8.75 17.61
N GLY A 47 -6.52 -8.91 18.34
CA GLY A 47 -7.76 -8.19 18.06
C GLY A 47 -9.02 -8.98 18.47
N PRO A 48 -10.16 -8.31 18.54
CA PRO A 48 -11.43 -8.95 18.86
C PRO A 48 -11.88 -9.89 17.72
N CYS A 49 -12.48 -11.01 18.10
CA CYS A 49 -13.12 -11.91 17.14
C CYS A 49 -14.29 -11.18 16.45
N SER A 50 -14.42 -11.38 15.15
CA SER A 50 -15.46 -10.77 14.33
C SER A 50 -16.78 -11.56 14.41
N GLN A 51 -17.29 -11.84 15.62
CA GLN A 51 -18.49 -12.67 15.82
C GLN A 51 -19.73 -12.11 15.12
N PHE A 52 -19.84 -10.80 15.07
CA PHE A 52 -20.96 -10.08 14.49
C PHE A 52 -20.53 -9.24 13.31
N VAL A 53 -21.28 -9.28 12.22
CA VAL A 53 -21.07 -8.51 11.01
C VAL A 53 -22.15 -7.44 10.89
N PHE A 54 -21.73 -6.21 10.65
CA PHE A 54 -22.60 -5.05 10.44
C PHE A 54 -22.32 -4.38 9.13
N GLY A 55 -23.35 -3.85 8.49
CA GLY A 55 -23.25 -2.95 7.36
C GLY A 55 -23.26 -1.49 7.81
N ARG A 56 -22.60 -0.63 7.07
CA ARG A 56 -22.66 0.84 7.21
C ARG A 56 -22.79 1.50 5.86
N ILE A 57 -23.49 2.62 5.84
CA ILE A 57 -23.73 3.43 4.64
C ILE A 57 -23.23 4.85 4.90
N SER A 58 -22.67 5.46 3.86
CA SER A 58 -22.37 6.88 3.81
C SER A 58 -23.10 7.52 2.63
N GLU A 59 -23.75 8.66 2.86
CA GLU A 59 -24.45 9.46 1.85
C GLU A 59 -23.60 10.64 1.35
N ASP A 60 -22.42 10.87 1.96
CA ASP A 60 -21.59 12.06 1.74
C ASP A 60 -20.13 11.72 1.38
N ASP A 61 -19.95 10.65 0.60
CA ASP A 61 -18.64 10.18 0.10
C ASP A 61 -17.67 9.77 1.21
N GLY A 62 -18.17 9.17 2.28
CA GLY A 62 -17.37 8.65 3.38
C GLY A 62 -16.97 9.69 4.43
N LYS A 63 -17.47 10.92 4.35
CA LYS A 63 -17.20 11.96 5.35
C LYS A 63 -17.90 11.65 6.67
N THR A 64 -19.14 11.20 6.58
CA THR A 64 -19.91 10.67 7.73
C THR A 64 -20.52 9.32 7.40
N TRP A 65 -20.78 8.53 8.42
CA TRP A 65 -21.31 7.19 8.29
C TRP A 65 -22.54 7.03 9.19
N GLU A 66 -23.60 6.45 8.64
CA GLU A 66 -24.79 6.08 9.41
C GLU A 66 -24.46 5.10 10.55
N LYS A 67 -25.40 4.94 11.48
CA LYS A 67 -25.27 3.90 12.49
C LYS A 67 -25.18 2.54 11.84
N PRO A 68 -24.27 1.66 12.31
CA PRO A 68 -24.19 0.30 11.80
C PRO A 68 -25.53 -0.43 11.97
N TYR A 69 -25.90 -1.20 10.97
CA TYR A 69 -27.04 -2.12 11.06
C TYR A 69 -26.56 -3.56 11.03
N PHE A 70 -27.22 -4.42 11.80
CA PHE A 70 -26.87 -5.83 11.93
C PHE A 70 -27.11 -6.57 10.62
N LEU A 71 -26.14 -7.40 10.22
CA LEU A 71 -26.21 -8.26 9.05
C LEU A 71 -26.21 -9.73 9.44
N TYR A 72 -25.25 -10.15 10.26
CA TYR A 72 -25.04 -11.57 10.53
C TYR A 72 -24.34 -11.82 11.86
N GLU A 73 -24.64 -12.97 12.46
CA GLU A 73 -23.93 -13.58 13.59
C GLU A 73 -23.43 -14.95 13.15
N TRP A 74 -22.13 -15.19 13.26
CA TRP A 74 -21.55 -16.47 12.92
C TRP A 74 -22.06 -17.56 13.86
N PRO A 75 -22.35 -18.79 13.34
CA PRO A 75 -23.16 -19.77 14.06
C PRO A 75 -22.48 -20.41 15.27
N ASP A 76 -21.15 -20.50 15.26
CA ASP A 76 -20.40 -21.16 16.33
C ASP A 76 -19.71 -20.15 17.23
N HIS A 77 -20.13 -20.09 18.50
CA HIS A 77 -19.59 -19.16 19.49
C HIS A 77 -18.27 -19.63 20.13
N ASP A 78 -17.87 -20.88 19.92
CA ASP A 78 -16.60 -21.42 20.39
C ASP A 78 -15.50 -21.29 19.32
N THR A 79 -15.88 -20.94 18.10
CA THR A 79 -14.97 -20.62 16.99
C THR A 79 -14.64 -19.12 16.97
N SER A 80 -13.38 -18.82 16.73
CA SER A 80 -12.92 -17.46 16.51
C SER A 80 -13.06 -17.08 15.04
N TYR A 81 -13.79 -16.02 14.75
CA TYR A 81 -13.97 -15.51 13.40
C TYR A 81 -13.16 -14.22 13.20
N LEU A 82 -12.51 -14.11 12.07
CA LEU A 82 -11.83 -12.89 11.62
C LEU A 82 -12.37 -12.52 10.25
N LEU A 83 -13.03 -11.36 10.12
CA LEU A 83 -13.51 -10.87 8.84
C LEU A 83 -12.31 -10.61 7.91
N LEU A 84 -12.25 -11.34 6.80
CA LEU A 84 -11.15 -11.30 5.85
C LEU A 84 -11.45 -10.39 4.66
N GLY A 85 -12.69 -10.37 4.20
CA GLY A 85 -13.07 -9.61 3.03
C GLY A 85 -14.51 -9.82 2.62
N TRP A 86 -14.95 -9.02 1.65
CA TRP A 86 -16.30 -9.10 1.11
C TRP A 86 -16.35 -8.56 -0.32
N LYS A 87 -17.44 -8.84 -1.03
CA LYS A 87 -17.68 -8.36 -2.39
C LYS A 87 -19.18 -8.21 -2.64
N ILE A 88 -19.59 -7.13 -3.28
CA ILE A 88 -20.89 -7.05 -3.93
C ILE A 88 -20.69 -7.47 -5.39
N ASP A 89 -21.37 -8.53 -5.82
CA ASP A 89 -21.33 -8.98 -7.20
C ASP A 89 -22.15 -8.06 -8.13
N ARG A 90 -22.04 -8.27 -9.45
CA ARG A 90 -22.77 -7.46 -10.45
C ARG A 90 -24.28 -7.55 -10.35
N ASP A 91 -24.81 -8.61 -9.71
CA ASP A 91 -26.24 -8.79 -9.46
C ASP A 91 -26.69 -8.16 -8.14
N GLY A 92 -25.76 -7.56 -7.37
CA GLY A 92 -26.02 -6.88 -6.11
C GLY A 92 -26.01 -7.77 -4.87
N ARG A 93 -25.59 -9.05 -4.99
CA ARG A 93 -25.46 -9.96 -3.84
C ARG A 93 -24.21 -9.61 -3.05
N LEU A 94 -24.34 -9.66 -1.74
CA LEU A 94 -23.21 -9.45 -0.82
C LEU A 94 -22.60 -10.79 -0.42
N HIS A 95 -21.32 -10.95 -0.69
CA HIS A 95 -20.48 -12.09 -0.31
C HIS A 95 -19.53 -11.69 0.80
N VAL A 96 -19.55 -12.39 1.93
CA VAL A 96 -18.73 -12.09 3.11
C VAL A 96 -17.91 -13.30 3.50
N PHE A 97 -16.62 -13.09 3.74
CA PHE A 97 -15.64 -14.14 4.04
C PHE A 97 -14.97 -13.86 5.38
N ALA A 98 -14.86 -14.88 6.20
CA ALA A 98 -14.14 -14.84 7.45
C ALA A 98 -13.21 -16.06 7.59
N GLU A 99 -12.10 -15.87 8.27
CA GLU A 99 -11.33 -17.00 8.79
C GLU A 99 -12.00 -17.47 10.05
N ALA A 100 -12.34 -18.74 10.10
CA ALA A 100 -12.87 -19.43 11.27
C ALA A 100 -11.79 -20.38 11.81
N THR A 101 -11.39 -20.18 13.06
CA THR A 101 -10.37 -21.02 13.71
C THR A 101 -10.89 -21.51 15.05
N THR A 102 -10.74 -22.82 15.30
CA THR A 102 -10.93 -23.37 16.61
C THR A 102 -9.71 -23.09 17.49
N ASP A 103 -9.95 -22.98 18.80
CA ASP A 103 -8.90 -22.70 19.77
C ASP A 103 -7.73 -23.66 19.67
N ALA A 104 -6.64 -23.17 19.05
CA ALA A 104 -5.35 -23.75 19.28
C ALA A 104 -4.55 -22.81 20.20
N PRO A 105 -3.88 -23.32 21.21
CA PRO A 105 -3.04 -22.49 22.06
C PRO A 105 -2.03 -21.74 21.20
N HIS A 106 -1.88 -20.45 21.45
CA HIS A 106 -0.92 -19.54 20.80
C HIS A 106 0.53 -20.08 20.78
N ASP A 107 0.81 -21.09 21.57
CA ASP A 107 2.14 -21.70 21.74
C ASP A 107 2.57 -22.54 20.53
N ASN A 108 1.64 -22.93 19.64
CA ASN A 108 2.00 -23.67 18.43
C ASN A 108 1.09 -23.30 17.24
N PRO A 109 1.36 -22.19 16.56
CA PRO A 109 0.59 -21.76 15.40
C PRO A 109 0.59 -22.77 14.23
N LYS A 110 1.49 -23.76 14.24
CA LYS A 110 1.50 -24.85 13.24
C LYS A 110 0.38 -25.87 13.42
N LYS A 111 -0.42 -25.78 14.48
CA LYS A 111 -1.55 -26.66 14.76
C LYS A 111 -2.91 -25.99 14.65
N LEU A 112 -2.98 -24.75 14.20
CA LEU A 112 -4.27 -24.08 13.95
C LEU A 112 -4.95 -24.78 12.78
N GLU A 113 -6.07 -25.41 13.04
CA GLU A 113 -7.00 -25.92 12.03
C GLU A 113 -8.13 -24.92 11.91
N GLY A 114 -8.54 -24.63 10.70
CA GLY A 114 -9.59 -23.68 10.42
C GLY A 114 -10.18 -23.86 9.03
N HIS A 115 -11.02 -22.94 8.66
CA HIS A 115 -11.63 -22.90 7.35
C HIS A 115 -11.99 -21.46 6.98
N ILE A 116 -12.25 -21.20 5.71
CA ILE A 116 -12.90 -19.98 5.28
C ILE A 116 -14.40 -20.18 5.47
N ALA A 117 -14.96 -19.46 6.44
CA ALA A 117 -16.39 -19.34 6.62
C ALA A 117 -16.93 -18.29 5.65
N TYR A 118 -18.05 -18.60 5.05
CA TYR A 118 -18.65 -17.79 4.02
C TYR A 118 -20.14 -17.60 4.27
N VAL A 119 -20.64 -16.39 4.09
CA VAL A 119 -22.07 -16.10 4.04
C VAL A 119 -22.39 -15.19 2.87
N ARG A 120 -23.43 -15.54 2.12
CA ARG A 120 -23.98 -14.76 1.02
C ARG A 120 -25.35 -14.21 1.39
N PHE A 121 -25.61 -12.98 0.98
CA PHE A 121 -26.91 -12.33 1.09
C PHE A 121 -27.41 -11.94 -0.32
N ASP A 122 -28.73 -11.82 -0.47
CA ASP A 122 -29.32 -11.37 -1.72
C ASP A 122 -29.05 -9.90 -2.00
N SER A 123 -28.73 -9.11 -0.97
CA SER A 123 -28.26 -7.73 -1.10
C SER A 123 -27.38 -7.29 0.08
N TYR A 124 -26.82 -6.10 -0.02
CA TYR A 124 -26.06 -5.46 1.06
C TYR A 124 -26.89 -5.21 2.35
N ARG A 125 -28.20 -5.40 2.30
CA ARG A 125 -29.08 -5.25 3.48
C ARG A 125 -29.21 -6.51 4.32
N GLY A 126 -28.63 -7.63 3.89
CA GLY A 126 -28.53 -8.86 4.71
C GLY A 126 -29.71 -9.82 4.55
N GLU A 127 -30.47 -9.73 3.45
CA GLU A 127 -31.59 -10.64 3.22
C GLU A 127 -31.09 -12.03 2.82
N ASN A 128 -31.84 -13.06 3.28
CA ASN A 128 -31.70 -14.46 2.90
C ASN A 128 -30.26 -15.00 3.04
N PRO A 129 -29.65 -14.99 4.24
CA PRO A 129 -28.29 -15.46 4.43
C PRO A 129 -28.14 -16.95 4.06
N LEU A 130 -27.14 -17.25 3.24
CA LEU A 130 -26.71 -18.60 2.92
C LEU A 130 -25.28 -18.79 3.43
N TYR A 131 -25.13 -19.62 4.47
CA TYR A 131 -23.83 -19.94 5.08
C TYR A 131 -23.22 -21.21 4.51
N SER A 132 -21.90 -21.26 4.38
CA SER A 132 -21.13 -22.49 4.11
C SER A 132 -19.66 -22.34 4.52
N ASP A 133 -19.02 -23.46 4.83
CA ASP A 133 -17.59 -23.59 4.97
C ASP A 133 -17.01 -23.95 3.61
N ILE A 134 -16.09 -23.14 3.09
CA ILE A 134 -15.73 -23.22 1.65
C ILE A 134 -14.30 -23.67 1.39
N ALA A 135 -13.39 -23.59 2.34
CA ALA A 135 -12.03 -24.06 2.19
C ALA A 135 -11.40 -24.39 3.54
N ALA A 136 -10.71 -25.52 3.64
CA ALA A 136 -9.91 -25.82 4.82
C ALA A 136 -8.67 -24.92 4.87
N LEU A 137 -8.30 -24.46 6.06
CA LEU A 137 -7.11 -23.69 6.33
C LEU A 137 -6.24 -24.41 7.35
N TYR A 138 -4.94 -24.34 7.12
CA TYR A 138 -3.95 -24.76 8.11
C TYR A 138 -3.21 -23.49 8.56
N ARG A 139 -3.34 -23.14 9.83
CA ARG A 139 -2.89 -21.92 10.44
C ARG A 139 -3.85 -20.74 10.09
N TYR A 140 -3.39 -19.69 9.43
CA TYR A 140 -4.27 -18.58 9.03
C TYR A 140 -4.02 -18.19 7.58
N THR A 141 -5.01 -17.55 6.95
CA THR A 141 -4.88 -17.09 5.57
C THR A 141 -4.29 -15.69 5.44
N GLY A 142 -4.16 -14.95 6.52
CA GLY A 142 -3.80 -13.54 6.49
C GLY A 142 -5.01 -12.68 6.10
N SER A 143 -4.94 -11.97 4.98
CA SER A 143 -6.03 -11.15 4.49
C SER A 143 -6.41 -11.51 3.05
N LEU A 144 -7.67 -11.31 2.71
CA LEU A 144 -8.17 -11.38 1.34
C LEU A 144 -8.19 -9.96 0.78
N ASN A 145 -7.06 -9.50 0.23
CA ASN A 145 -6.89 -8.10 -0.17
C ASN A 145 -7.70 -7.70 -1.41
N ASN A 146 -8.12 -8.66 -2.22
CA ASN A 146 -9.14 -8.43 -3.23
C ASN A 146 -9.92 -9.70 -3.55
N ILE A 147 -11.17 -9.52 -3.92
CA ILE A 147 -12.06 -10.55 -4.43
C ILE A 147 -12.58 -10.01 -5.75
N ILE A 148 -12.43 -10.76 -6.82
CA ILE A 148 -12.82 -10.30 -8.14
C ILE A 148 -14.02 -11.10 -8.69
N GLU A 149 -14.78 -10.46 -9.54
CA GLU A 149 -15.71 -11.09 -10.45
C GLU A 149 -15.17 -10.91 -11.86
N THR A 150 -14.90 -12.03 -12.56
CA THR A 150 -14.37 -11.99 -13.93
C THR A 150 -15.40 -11.46 -14.91
N GLU A 151 -14.97 -11.12 -16.12
CA GLU A 151 -15.89 -10.70 -17.19
C GLU A 151 -16.95 -11.77 -17.49
N ALA A 152 -16.60 -13.05 -17.33
CA ALA A 152 -17.51 -14.18 -17.49
C ALA A 152 -18.48 -14.39 -16.31
N GLY A 153 -18.35 -13.64 -15.20
CA GLY A 153 -19.22 -13.75 -14.02
C GLY A 153 -18.73 -14.72 -12.95
N ARG A 154 -17.52 -15.29 -13.09
CA ARG A 154 -16.91 -16.13 -12.06
C ARG A 154 -16.42 -15.27 -10.89
N LEU A 155 -16.79 -15.65 -9.67
CA LEU A 155 -16.17 -15.12 -8.46
C LEU A 155 -14.85 -15.83 -8.21
N VAL A 156 -13.78 -15.09 -7.96
CA VAL A 156 -12.44 -15.61 -7.65
C VAL A 156 -11.94 -14.97 -6.38
N VAL A 157 -11.61 -15.79 -5.39
CA VAL A 157 -11.13 -15.36 -4.07
C VAL A 157 -9.71 -15.91 -3.90
N PRO A 158 -8.69 -15.05 -3.95
CA PRO A 158 -7.33 -15.48 -3.65
C PRO A 158 -7.15 -15.66 -2.14
N PHE A 159 -6.45 -16.69 -1.73
CA PHE A 159 -6.15 -16.97 -0.34
C PHE A 159 -4.79 -17.62 -0.18
N SER A 160 -4.28 -17.63 1.04
CA SER A 160 -3.09 -18.40 1.41
C SER A 160 -3.40 -19.35 2.56
N THR A 161 -2.67 -20.44 2.65
CA THR A 161 -2.75 -21.38 3.76
C THR A 161 -1.37 -21.94 4.06
N PHE A 162 -1.19 -22.53 5.23
CA PHE A 162 0.09 -23.07 5.64
C PHE A 162 0.23 -24.53 5.23
N MET A 163 1.29 -24.87 4.52
CA MET A 163 1.59 -26.25 4.14
C MET A 163 3.02 -26.60 4.51
N GLY A 164 3.16 -27.53 5.45
CA GLY A 164 4.49 -27.88 5.99
C GLY A 164 5.07 -26.72 6.80
N ASP A 165 6.14 -26.12 6.30
CA ASP A 165 6.84 -25.01 6.97
C ASP A 165 6.65 -23.65 6.27
N ASN A 166 5.89 -23.58 5.18
CA ASN A 166 5.71 -22.36 4.38
C ASN A 166 4.25 -22.13 4.01
N PHE A 167 3.92 -20.88 3.75
CA PHE A 167 2.65 -20.53 3.11
C PHE A 167 2.65 -20.93 1.64
N VAL A 168 1.49 -21.38 1.18
CA VAL A 168 1.14 -21.54 -0.22
C VAL A 168 -0.07 -20.66 -0.51
N SER A 169 -0.15 -20.18 -1.74
CA SER A 169 -1.29 -19.39 -2.24
C SER A 169 -2.12 -20.20 -3.22
N GLY A 170 -3.36 -19.81 -3.38
CA GLY A 170 -4.28 -20.38 -4.35
C GLY A 170 -5.51 -19.51 -4.53
N THR A 171 -6.49 -20.03 -5.21
CA THR A 171 -7.81 -19.44 -5.35
C THR A 171 -8.91 -20.43 -5.05
N ILE A 172 -10.00 -19.94 -4.48
CA ILE A 172 -11.30 -20.60 -4.54
C ILE A 172 -12.17 -19.82 -5.49
N TRP A 173 -13.03 -20.50 -6.22
CA TRP A 173 -13.85 -19.89 -7.24
C TRP A 173 -15.25 -20.49 -7.32
N SER A 174 -16.22 -19.69 -7.81
CA SER A 174 -17.61 -20.05 -7.96
C SER A 174 -18.15 -19.54 -9.29
N ASP A 175 -18.88 -20.40 -10.02
CA ASP A 175 -19.61 -20.06 -11.25
C ASP A 175 -21.12 -19.89 -11.03
N ASP A 176 -21.58 -20.08 -9.81
CA ASP A 176 -23.01 -20.11 -9.45
C ASP A 176 -23.35 -19.11 -8.35
N HIS A 177 -22.66 -17.96 -8.38
CA HIS A 177 -22.86 -16.86 -7.42
C HIS A 177 -22.68 -17.27 -5.95
N GLY A 178 -21.68 -18.11 -5.69
CA GLY A 178 -21.31 -18.52 -4.34
C GLY A 178 -22.18 -19.64 -3.75
N VAL A 179 -22.96 -20.37 -4.57
CA VAL A 179 -23.71 -21.56 -4.10
C VAL A 179 -22.76 -22.72 -3.91
N SER A 180 -21.82 -22.91 -4.83
CA SER A 180 -20.76 -23.90 -4.71
C SER A 180 -19.39 -23.31 -5.01
N TRP A 181 -18.35 -23.89 -4.40
CA TRP A 181 -16.98 -23.43 -4.51
C TRP A 181 -16.04 -24.56 -4.86
N LYS A 182 -15.02 -24.25 -5.66
CA LYS A 182 -13.93 -25.14 -6.01
C LYS A 182 -12.60 -24.45 -5.70
N ALA A 183 -11.55 -25.24 -5.50
CA ALA A 183 -10.20 -24.74 -5.22
C ALA A 183 -9.25 -25.04 -6.37
N SER A 184 -8.28 -24.14 -6.59
CA SER A 184 -7.17 -24.32 -7.52
C SER A 184 -6.08 -25.22 -6.93
N ASN A 185 -5.04 -25.48 -7.74
CA ASN A 185 -3.78 -25.99 -7.24
C ASN A 185 -3.05 -24.94 -6.38
N ASP A 186 -2.18 -25.42 -5.50
CA ASP A 186 -1.32 -24.58 -4.68
C ASP A 186 -0.19 -23.95 -5.49
N VAL A 187 0.10 -22.69 -5.17
CA VAL A 187 1.22 -21.91 -5.68
C VAL A 187 2.22 -21.71 -4.56
N SER A 188 3.41 -22.25 -4.70
CA SER A 188 4.48 -22.13 -3.71
C SER A 188 5.60 -21.20 -4.19
N VAL A 189 6.21 -20.52 -3.23
CA VAL A 189 7.44 -19.76 -3.41
C VAL A 189 8.49 -20.41 -2.51
N SER A 190 9.53 -20.98 -3.14
CA SER A 190 10.63 -21.55 -2.39
C SER A 190 11.58 -20.46 -1.90
N SER A 191 11.90 -20.47 -0.61
CA SER A 191 12.86 -19.60 0.02
C SER A 191 13.73 -20.42 0.97
N GLU A 192 15.03 -20.17 0.97
CA GLU A 192 15.94 -20.69 2.00
C GLU A 192 15.76 -19.95 3.35
N GLU A 193 15.10 -18.79 3.33
CA GLU A 193 14.77 -18.05 4.54
C GLU A 193 13.51 -18.62 5.20
N THR A 194 13.64 -19.08 6.42
CA THR A 194 12.54 -19.54 7.26
C THR A 194 12.14 -18.46 8.25
N SER A 195 11.02 -17.83 8.04
CA SER A 195 10.35 -16.95 9.00
C SER A 195 8.92 -17.41 9.23
N ALA A 196 8.25 -16.82 10.21
CA ALA A 196 6.85 -17.13 10.47
C ALA A 196 5.91 -16.81 9.29
N GLU A 197 6.38 -16.02 8.32
CA GLU A 197 5.62 -15.58 7.14
C GLU A 197 6.33 -15.93 5.83
N SER A 198 7.14 -17.01 5.82
CA SER A 198 7.83 -17.47 4.60
C SER A 198 6.88 -18.13 3.62
N GLY A 199 7.21 -18.03 2.34
CA GLY A 199 6.44 -18.64 1.25
C GLY A 199 5.57 -17.65 0.50
N ALA A 200 4.44 -18.11 0.02
CA ALA A 200 3.47 -17.37 -0.78
C ALA A 200 2.30 -16.89 0.10
N VAL A 201 2.26 -15.62 0.43
CA VAL A 201 1.33 -15.06 1.43
C VAL A 201 0.42 -14.01 0.80
N GLU A 202 -0.83 -13.94 1.26
CA GLU A 202 -1.80 -12.88 0.95
C GLU A 202 -1.82 -12.46 -0.53
N PRO A 203 -2.15 -13.39 -1.45
CA PRO A 203 -2.18 -13.11 -2.88
C PRO A 203 -3.30 -12.15 -3.26
N VAL A 204 -3.10 -11.42 -4.35
CA VAL A 204 -4.13 -10.62 -5.02
C VAL A 204 -4.18 -10.98 -6.51
N VAL A 205 -5.35 -10.87 -7.12
CA VAL A 205 -5.55 -11.29 -8.51
C VAL A 205 -6.19 -10.19 -9.35
N ALA A 206 -5.87 -10.17 -10.64
CA ALA A 206 -6.57 -9.35 -11.62
C ALA A 206 -6.78 -10.14 -12.91
N GLU A 207 -7.94 -9.96 -13.55
CA GLU A 207 -8.17 -10.43 -14.90
C GLU A 207 -7.57 -9.44 -15.90
N VAL A 208 -6.45 -9.85 -16.50
CA VAL A 208 -5.65 -9.03 -17.43
C VAL A 208 -6.13 -9.14 -18.88
N GLN A 209 -6.75 -10.24 -19.23
CA GLN A 209 -7.46 -10.52 -20.48
C GLN A 209 -8.58 -11.50 -20.15
N PRO A 210 -9.66 -11.61 -20.96
CA PRO A 210 -10.72 -12.57 -20.70
C PRO A 210 -10.18 -13.98 -20.45
N GLY A 211 -10.43 -14.52 -19.27
CA GLY A 211 -9.97 -15.83 -18.83
C GLY A 211 -8.50 -15.93 -18.39
N VAL A 212 -7.70 -14.87 -18.56
CA VAL A 212 -6.30 -14.83 -18.13
C VAL A 212 -6.18 -14.00 -16.87
N LEU A 213 -5.77 -14.64 -15.78
CA LEU A 213 -5.55 -13.96 -14.50
C LEU A 213 -4.06 -13.90 -14.16
N VAL A 214 -3.66 -12.79 -13.55
CA VAL A 214 -2.35 -12.64 -12.90
C VAL A 214 -2.58 -12.57 -11.40
N MET A 215 -1.84 -13.38 -10.65
CA MET A 215 -1.75 -13.35 -9.20
C MET A 215 -0.46 -12.64 -8.82
N LEU A 216 -0.52 -11.59 -7.98
CA LEU A 216 0.64 -11.05 -7.28
C LEU A 216 0.67 -11.61 -5.86
N ILE A 217 1.86 -11.96 -5.39
CA ILE A 217 2.08 -12.70 -4.15
C ILE A 217 3.03 -11.89 -3.25
N ARG A 218 2.61 -11.63 -2.03
CA ARG A 218 3.46 -11.11 -0.95
C ARG A 218 4.49 -12.14 -0.56
N THR A 219 5.74 -11.72 -0.40
CA THR A 219 6.85 -12.56 0.08
C THR A 219 7.76 -11.78 1.01
N VAL A 220 8.62 -12.50 1.74
CA VAL A 220 9.73 -11.92 2.50
C VAL A 220 11.00 -11.71 1.64
N LEU A 221 10.91 -11.87 0.32
CA LEU A 221 12.04 -11.89 -0.62
C LEU A 221 12.27 -10.54 -1.32
N PHE A 222 11.91 -9.42 -0.68
CA PHE A 222 12.17 -8.05 -1.13
C PHE A 222 11.50 -7.65 -2.45
N ARG A 223 10.58 -8.47 -2.97
CA ARG A 223 9.79 -8.20 -4.17
C ARG A 223 8.50 -8.99 -4.17
N LEU A 224 7.55 -8.51 -4.94
CA LEU A 224 6.38 -9.30 -5.26
C LEU A 224 6.77 -10.46 -6.17
N TRP A 225 6.08 -11.57 -6.02
CA TRP A 225 6.11 -12.69 -6.96
C TRP A 225 4.80 -12.78 -7.72
N TYR A 226 4.75 -13.55 -8.77
CA TYR A 226 3.54 -13.72 -9.58
C TYR A 226 3.35 -15.14 -10.07
N ALA A 227 2.09 -15.50 -10.31
CA ALA A 227 1.68 -16.68 -11.06
C ALA A 227 0.60 -16.29 -12.07
N VAL A 228 0.40 -17.11 -13.09
CA VAL A 228 -0.57 -16.86 -14.16
C VAL A 228 -1.54 -18.03 -14.27
N SER A 229 -2.80 -17.72 -14.44
CA SER A 229 -3.86 -18.66 -14.80
C SER A 229 -4.37 -18.33 -16.21
N TYR A 230 -4.64 -19.38 -17.02
CA TYR A 230 -5.23 -19.28 -18.34
C TYR A 230 -6.65 -19.85 -18.41
N ASP A 231 -7.23 -20.18 -17.27
CA ASP A 231 -8.51 -20.84 -17.09
C ASP A 231 -9.37 -20.15 -16.02
N SER A 232 -9.25 -18.83 -15.91
CA SER A 232 -10.01 -18.01 -14.96
C SER A 232 -9.82 -18.42 -13.49
N GLY A 233 -8.60 -18.82 -13.11
CA GLY A 233 -8.24 -19.13 -11.73
C GLY A 233 -8.45 -20.59 -11.31
N GLU A 234 -8.77 -21.50 -12.23
CA GLU A 234 -8.88 -22.94 -11.91
C GLU A 234 -7.53 -23.57 -11.64
N SER A 235 -6.51 -23.14 -12.40
CA SER A 235 -5.14 -23.58 -12.19
C SER A 235 -4.14 -22.42 -12.38
N TRP A 236 -3.00 -22.55 -11.71
CA TRP A 236 -1.96 -21.56 -11.68
C TRP A 236 -0.61 -22.12 -12.09
N SER A 237 0.16 -21.32 -12.80
CA SER A 237 1.55 -21.62 -13.11
C SER A 237 2.41 -21.63 -11.84
N LYS A 238 3.66 -22.12 -11.96
CA LYS A 238 4.67 -21.92 -10.92
C LYS A 238 4.92 -20.42 -10.70
N ALA A 239 5.11 -20.03 -9.44
CA ALA A 239 5.45 -18.66 -9.11
C ALA A 239 6.83 -18.26 -9.65
N LYS A 240 6.95 -17.00 -10.06
CA LYS A 240 8.18 -16.34 -10.52
C LYS A 240 8.34 -14.99 -9.85
N PRO A 241 9.58 -14.51 -9.65
CA PRO A 241 9.81 -13.16 -9.13
C PRO A 241 9.41 -12.10 -10.16
N THR A 242 8.87 -10.97 -9.69
CA THR A 242 8.71 -9.75 -10.48
C THR A 242 9.96 -8.85 -10.37
N ASN A 243 9.98 -7.76 -11.14
CA ASN A 243 10.91 -6.64 -10.93
C ASN A 243 10.34 -5.57 -9.98
N LEU A 244 9.19 -5.82 -9.35
CA LEU A 244 8.55 -4.91 -8.42
C LEU A 244 9.11 -5.13 -7.02
N PRO A 245 9.92 -4.18 -6.50
CA PRO A 245 10.38 -4.24 -5.12
C PRO A 245 9.19 -4.14 -4.18
N SER A 246 9.26 -4.85 -3.07
CA SER A 246 8.20 -4.82 -2.06
C SER A 246 8.77 -5.19 -0.70
N CYS A 247 8.24 -4.57 0.35
CA CYS A 247 8.42 -5.10 1.69
C CYS A 247 7.47 -6.28 1.94
N ASN A 248 7.58 -6.90 3.11
CA ASN A 248 6.67 -7.94 3.56
C ASN A 248 5.27 -7.36 3.85
N ALA A 249 4.55 -6.98 2.78
CA ALA A 249 3.19 -6.43 2.81
C ALA A 249 2.42 -6.85 1.56
N PRO A 250 1.09 -7.07 1.67
CA PRO A 250 0.29 -7.38 0.51
C PRO A 250 0.12 -6.16 -0.40
N ALA A 251 -0.05 -6.44 -1.68
CA ALA A 251 -0.47 -5.46 -2.68
C ALA A 251 -2.00 -5.45 -2.81
N ASN A 252 -2.51 -4.57 -3.68
CA ASN A 252 -3.87 -4.62 -4.20
C ASN A 252 -3.86 -4.36 -5.71
N LEU A 253 -4.78 -5.01 -6.41
CA LEU A 253 -5.03 -4.86 -7.84
C LEU A 253 -6.49 -4.49 -8.06
N LEU A 254 -6.73 -3.45 -8.86
CA LEU A 254 -8.06 -3.03 -9.27
C LEU A 254 -8.11 -2.83 -10.79
N LYS A 255 -9.01 -3.54 -11.48
CA LYS A 255 -9.31 -3.26 -12.88
C LYS A 255 -10.17 -1.98 -12.94
N LEU A 256 -9.67 -0.98 -13.66
CA LEU A 256 -10.33 0.29 -13.88
C LEU A 256 -11.40 0.16 -14.98
N PRO A 257 -12.40 1.06 -15.03
CA PRO A 257 -13.43 1.02 -16.07
C PRO A 257 -12.90 1.15 -17.50
N ASP A 258 -11.74 1.81 -17.69
CA ASP A 258 -11.07 1.95 -18.99
C ASP A 258 -10.21 0.74 -19.38
N GLY A 259 -10.19 -0.32 -18.56
CA GLY A 259 -9.45 -1.56 -18.78
C GLY A 259 -8.02 -1.56 -18.24
N ARG A 260 -7.48 -0.41 -17.82
CA ARG A 260 -6.19 -0.35 -17.10
C ARG A 260 -6.30 -1.05 -15.75
N ILE A 261 -5.15 -1.41 -15.18
CA ILE A 261 -5.07 -1.99 -13.84
C ILE A 261 -4.30 -1.03 -12.92
N LEU A 262 -4.93 -0.65 -11.82
CA LEU A 262 -4.28 0.04 -10.72
C LEU A 262 -3.60 -1.00 -9.83
N LEU A 263 -2.31 -0.79 -9.56
CA LEU A 263 -1.53 -1.49 -8.55
C LEU A 263 -1.30 -0.54 -7.38
N ALA A 264 -1.62 -0.98 -6.16
CA ALA A 264 -1.23 -0.30 -4.92
C ALA A 264 -0.39 -1.25 -4.07
N TRP A 265 0.78 -0.78 -3.57
CA TRP A 265 1.72 -1.62 -2.82
C TRP A 265 2.67 -0.79 -1.95
N ASN A 266 3.38 -1.48 -1.04
CA ASN A 266 4.46 -0.90 -0.28
C ASN A 266 5.80 -1.30 -0.94
N ASP A 267 6.45 -0.36 -1.59
CA ASP A 267 7.69 -0.58 -2.31
C ASP A 267 8.83 -1.07 -1.37
N GLY A 268 8.97 -0.47 -0.19
CA GLY A 268 9.93 -0.94 0.83
C GLY A 268 11.41 -0.73 0.51
N LEU A 269 11.77 -0.31 -0.70
CA LEU A 269 13.14 -0.01 -1.04
C LEU A 269 13.63 1.26 -0.34
N GLY A 270 14.90 1.24 0.04
CA GLY A 270 15.58 2.41 0.58
C GLY A 270 15.20 2.80 2.00
N HIS A 271 14.36 2.05 2.70
CA HIS A 271 14.14 2.27 4.12
C HIS A 271 15.31 1.67 4.93
N PRO A 272 16.23 2.47 5.47
CA PRO A 272 17.47 1.97 6.11
C PRO A 272 17.21 1.22 7.43
N MET A 273 15.98 1.30 7.95
CA MET A 273 15.55 0.56 9.13
C MET A 273 14.79 -0.72 8.77
N ALA A 274 14.59 -0.96 7.48
CA ALA A 274 13.82 -2.09 7.05
C ALA A 274 14.64 -3.37 7.10
N ASP A 275 14.59 -4.04 8.22
CA ASP A 275 14.49 -5.47 8.06
C ASP A 275 13.13 -5.73 7.40
N VAL A 276 13.12 -5.81 6.07
CA VAL A 276 11.91 -6.02 5.26
C VAL A 276 11.16 -7.29 5.65
N ARG A 277 11.78 -8.19 6.42
CA ARG A 277 11.17 -9.35 7.05
C ARG A 277 10.13 -8.98 8.11
N TYR A 278 10.23 -7.78 8.70
CA TYR A 278 9.44 -7.39 9.88
C TYR A 278 8.46 -6.23 9.61
N SER A 279 7.95 -6.09 8.42
CA SER A 279 6.91 -5.08 8.14
C SER A 279 7.26 -3.63 8.50
N LEU A 280 8.51 -3.32 8.81
CA LEU A 280 8.94 -1.97 9.20
C LEU A 280 9.03 -1.00 8.02
N ALA A 281 9.01 -1.51 6.80
CA ALA A 281 9.09 -0.74 5.56
C ALA A 281 7.72 -0.32 5.00
N ARG A 282 6.66 -0.37 5.80
CA ARG A 282 5.28 -0.04 5.39
C ARG A 282 4.91 1.43 5.57
N GLN A 283 5.88 2.34 5.58
CA GLN A 283 5.60 3.76 5.83
C GLN A 283 4.94 4.47 4.65
N CYS A 284 5.30 4.08 3.44
CA CYS A 284 4.76 4.67 2.22
C CYS A 284 3.94 3.66 1.45
N LEU A 285 2.78 4.08 1.02
CA LEU A 285 1.94 3.35 0.08
C LEU A 285 2.10 3.97 -1.30
N HIS A 286 2.46 3.15 -2.27
CA HIS A 286 2.64 3.53 -3.68
C HIS A 286 1.45 3.11 -4.51
N ALA A 287 1.24 3.80 -5.63
CA ALA A 287 0.36 3.34 -6.70
C ALA A 287 0.99 3.56 -8.06
N ALA A 288 0.58 2.74 -9.01
CA ALA A 288 0.92 2.85 -10.43
C ALA A 288 -0.23 2.30 -11.28
N VAL A 289 -0.24 2.62 -12.56
CA VAL A 289 -1.20 2.05 -13.51
C VAL A 289 -0.49 1.18 -14.54
N SER A 290 -1.20 0.18 -15.05
CA SER A 290 -0.77 -0.67 -16.15
C SER A 290 -1.83 -0.67 -17.25
N SER A 291 -1.41 -0.44 -18.49
CA SER A 291 -2.28 -0.49 -19.68
C SER A 291 -2.07 -1.75 -20.52
N ASP A 292 -1.13 -2.61 -20.15
CA ASP A 292 -0.71 -3.79 -20.90
C ASP A 292 -0.87 -5.11 -20.12
N GLY A 293 -1.75 -5.11 -19.10
CA GLY A 293 -2.05 -6.28 -18.30
C GLY A 293 -0.94 -6.64 -17.31
N LEU A 294 -0.34 -5.65 -16.67
CA LEU A 294 0.73 -5.78 -15.68
C LEU A 294 2.11 -6.18 -16.24
N ARG A 295 2.33 -6.20 -17.56
CA ARG A 295 3.67 -6.40 -18.12
C ARG A 295 4.58 -5.22 -17.83
N SER A 296 4.02 -4.03 -17.85
CA SER A 296 4.66 -2.81 -17.35
C SER A 296 3.71 -2.03 -16.45
N ILE A 297 4.29 -1.17 -15.60
CA ILE A 297 3.57 -0.16 -14.83
C ILE A 297 4.10 1.23 -15.18
N HIS A 298 3.24 2.21 -15.06
CA HIS A 298 3.52 3.61 -15.36
C HIS A 298 3.10 4.50 -14.19
N GLY A 299 3.80 5.60 -13.98
CA GLY A 299 3.44 6.61 -13.00
C GLY A 299 3.58 6.17 -11.54
N ALA A 300 4.52 5.27 -11.22
CA ALA A 300 4.76 4.83 -9.85
C ALA A 300 5.00 6.03 -8.92
N ARG A 301 4.13 6.20 -7.92
CA ARG A 301 4.09 7.38 -7.06
C ARG A 301 3.64 7.02 -5.65
N ILE A 302 4.15 7.75 -4.64
CA ILE A 302 3.63 7.66 -3.28
C ILE A 302 2.27 8.36 -3.21
N ILE A 303 1.27 7.64 -2.74
CA ILE A 303 -0.10 8.14 -2.55
C ILE A 303 -0.44 8.37 -1.08
N VAL A 304 0.22 7.66 -0.18
CA VAL A 304 0.07 7.84 1.26
C VAL A 304 1.45 7.82 1.90
N LYS A 305 1.75 8.86 2.64
CA LYS A 305 2.94 8.97 3.48
C LYS A 305 2.57 9.65 4.79
N LYS A 306 3.16 9.21 5.89
CA LYS A 306 3.02 9.89 7.16
C LYS A 306 4.36 9.90 7.89
N VAL A 307 4.76 11.10 8.28
CA VAL A 307 5.92 11.29 9.15
C VAL A 307 5.44 11.25 10.57
N VAL A 308 6.10 10.50 11.38
CA VAL A 308 5.90 10.45 12.82
C VAL A 308 7.19 10.81 13.50
N GLY A 309 7.06 11.45 14.67
CA GLY A 309 8.20 11.73 15.52
C GLY A 309 8.96 10.47 15.92
N ASP A 310 10.19 10.62 16.37
CA ASP A 310 11.25 9.62 16.53
C ASP A 310 10.91 8.34 17.31
N GLN A 311 9.75 8.21 17.90
CA GLN A 311 9.38 7.10 18.76
C GLN A 311 8.18 6.28 18.32
N ASP A 312 7.38 6.78 17.39
CA ASP A 312 6.16 6.13 16.92
C ASP A 312 6.31 5.79 15.45
N ARG A 313 6.18 4.51 15.11
CA ARG A 313 6.18 4.05 13.72
C ARG A 313 4.76 3.93 13.23
N ILE A 314 4.50 4.49 12.06
CA ILE A 314 3.23 4.33 11.37
C ILE A 314 3.44 3.42 10.17
N HIS A 315 2.56 2.45 10.04
CA HIS A 315 2.48 1.60 8.88
C HIS A 315 1.24 1.99 8.07
N ASN A 316 1.43 2.30 6.81
CA ASN A 316 0.37 2.48 5.82
C ASN A 316 0.36 1.23 4.94
N ALA A 317 -0.46 0.27 5.28
CA ALA A 317 -0.43 -1.03 4.60
C ALA A 317 -1.84 -1.58 4.35
N TYR A 318 -1.91 -2.74 3.72
CA TYR A 318 -3.15 -3.44 3.38
C TYR A 318 -4.07 -2.56 2.53
N PRO A 319 -3.58 -2.06 1.38
CA PRO A 319 -4.44 -1.31 0.49
C PRO A 319 -5.55 -2.19 -0.04
N THR A 320 -6.75 -1.64 -0.11
CA THR A 320 -7.86 -2.20 -0.85
C THR A 320 -8.46 -1.11 -1.72
N ALA A 321 -8.89 -1.42 -2.92
CA ALA A 321 -9.37 -0.44 -3.85
C ALA A 321 -10.68 -0.85 -4.51
N SER A 322 -11.53 0.13 -4.80
CA SER A 322 -12.76 -0.03 -5.56
C SER A 322 -12.98 1.14 -6.52
N ASN A 323 -13.72 0.92 -7.60
CA ASN A 323 -14.07 1.96 -8.53
C ASN A 323 -15.14 2.88 -7.90
N TYR A 324 -14.87 4.18 -7.88
CA TYR A 324 -15.83 5.18 -7.41
C TYR A 324 -16.64 5.79 -8.58
N SER A 325 -15.97 6.06 -9.68
CA SER A 325 -16.55 6.55 -10.92
C SER A 325 -15.71 6.09 -12.11
N GLU A 326 -16.04 6.54 -13.31
CA GLU A 326 -15.23 6.28 -14.50
C GLU A 326 -13.78 6.77 -14.36
N ASN A 327 -13.55 7.83 -13.57
CA ASN A 327 -12.26 8.50 -13.46
C ASN A 327 -11.71 8.56 -12.02
N GLU A 328 -12.36 7.94 -11.06
CA GLU A 328 -11.92 7.99 -9.66
C GLU A 328 -12.04 6.63 -8.98
N VAL A 329 -11.12 6.38 -8.09
CA VAL A 329 -11.06 5.19 -7.25
C VAL A 329 -11.12 5.58 -5.78
N LEU A 330 -11.66 4.68 -4.97
CA LEU A 330 -11.54 4.70 -3.53
C LEU A 330 -10.44 3.73 -3.14
N LEU A 331 -9.49 4.19 -2.39
CA LEU A 331 -8.42 3.37 -1.85
C LEU A 331 -8.48 3.47 -0.32
N TRP A 332 -8.56 2.32 0.32
CA TRP A 332 -8.58 2.17 1.77
C TRP A 332 -7.24 1.63 2.20
N HIS A 333 -6.74 2.09 3.32
CA HIS A 333 -5.54 1.55 3.92
C HIS A 333 -5.61 1.66 5.44
N PHE A 334 -4.80 0.87 6.11
CA PHE A 334 -4.63 0.97 7.55
C PHE A 334 -3.43 1.83 7.90
N GLU A 335 -3.60 2.65 8.93
CA GLU A 335 -2.50 3.14 9.74
C GLU A 335 -2.42 2.35 11.04
N VAL A 336 -1.26 1.82 11.31
CA VAL A 336 -0.96 1.13 12.57
C VAL A 336 0.04 1.95 13.35
N PHE A 337 -0.32 2.26 14.58
CA PHE A 337 0.52 3.02 15.50
C PHE A 337 1.16 2.08 16.52
N GLY A 338 2.46 2.22 16.78
CA GLY A 338 3.11 1.48 17.85
C GLY A 338 4.60 1.73 17.95
N LYS A 339 5.15 1.58 19.16
CA LYS A 339 6.60 1.53 19.35
C LYS A 339 7.17 0.26 18.73
N CYS A 340 8.37 0.35 18.17
CA CYS A 340 9.10 -0.81 17.68
C CYS A 340 9.16 -1.92 18.75
N GLY A 341 8.68 -3.12 18.42
CA GLY A 341 8.68 -4.27 19.34
C GLY A 341 7.52 -4.33 20.34
N SER A 342 6.55 -3.43 20.29
CA SER A 342 5.34 -3.50 21.09
C SER A 342 4.12 -3.93 20.25
N SER A 343 3.18 -4.62 20.90
CA SER A 343 1.88 -4.99 20.31
C SER A 343 1.19 -3.81 19.63
N TRP A 344 0.53 -4.07 18.55
CA TRP A 344 -0.32 -3.17 17.77
C TRP A 344 -1.26 -2.38 18.68
N LYS A 345 -1.07 -1.08 18.83
CA LYS A 345 -1.82 -0.30 19.83
C LYS A 345 -3.05 0.40 19.29
N ALA A 346 -3.12 0.68 18.01
CA ALA A 346 -4.30 1.23 17.37
C ALA A 346 -4.27 0.97 15.86
N LEU A 347 -5.41 0.58 15.32
CA LEU A 347 -5.67 0.49 13.89
C LEU A 347 -6.65 1.61 13.54
N GLN A 348 -6.26 2.43 12.57
CA GLN A 348 -7.16 3.43 11.98
C GLN A 348 -7.27 3.17 10.50
N GLY A 349 -8.49 3.06 9.99
CA GLY A 349 -8.73 2.99 8.56
C GLY A 349 -8.82 4.40 7.95
N TYR A 350 -8.26 4.57 6.78
CA TYR A 350 -8.35 5.79 5.99
C TYR A 350 -8.85 5.48 4.60
N LEU A 351 -9.68 6.39 4.11
CA LEU A 351 -10.20 6.38 2.76
C LEU A 351 -9.50 7.47 1.96
N VAL A 352 -8.88 7.10 0.86
CA VAL A 352 -8.30 8.03 -0.11
C VAL A 352 -9.12 7.96 -1.38
N ARG A 353 -9.71 9.08 -1.79
CA ARG A 353 -10.32 9.23 -3.11
C ARG A 353 -9.28 9.78 -4.07
N MET A 354 -9.02 9.09 -5.16
CA MET A 354 -7.95 9.41 -6.10
C MET A 354 -8.45 9.33 -7.55
N ASN A 355 -8.04 10.30 -8.37
CA ASN A 355 -8.09 10.17 -9.82
C ASN A 355 -6.77 9.53 -10.29
N PRO A 356 -6.77 8.33 -10.91
CA PRO A 356 -5.56 7.68 -11.40
C PRO A 356 -4.73 8.50 -12.38
N ALA A 357 -5.32 9.47 -13.10
CA ALA A 357 -4.59 10.40 -13.97
C ALA A 357 -3.50 11.19 -13.23
N PHE A 358 -3.65 11.37 -11.90
CA PHE A 358 -2.62 11.95 -11.05
C PHE A 358 -1.28 11.18 -11.11
N LEU A 359 -1.32 9.87 -11.30
CA LEU A 359 -0.12 9.02 -11.38
C LEU A 359 0.67 9.28 -12.69
N GLU A 360 0.00 9.75 -13.73
CA GLU A 360 0.57 9.97 -15.06
C GLU A 360 0.96 11.44 -15.30
N GLU A 361 0.80 12.32 -14.31
CA GLU A 361 1.24 13.72 -14.40
C GLU A 361 2.77 13.80 -14.49
N THR A 362 3.29 14.32 -15.59
CA THR A 362 4.73 14.48 -15.82
C THR A 362 5.32 15.75 -15.18
N GLU A 363 4.46 16.65 -14.70
CA GLU A 363 4.88 17.91 -14.07
C GLU A 363 4.21 18.09 -12.70
N VAL A 364 4.99 18.49 -11.70
CA VAL A 364 4.53 18.84 -10.36
C VAL A 364 4.97 20.26 -10.02
N LYS A 365 4.03 21.15 -9.68
CA LYS A 365 4.30 22.57 -9.42
C LYS A 365 3.70 23.01 -8.08
N ASP A 366 4.49 23.71 -7.28
CA ASP A 366 4.08 24.48 -6.09
C ASP A 366 3.06 23.76 -5.17
N ASN A 367 3.18 22.42 -5.07
CA ASN A 367 2.27 21.60 -4.28
C ASN A 367 2.67 21.57 -2.80
N TRP A 368 2.80 22.72 -2.17
CA TRP A 368 3.31 22.86 -0.80
C TRP A 368 2.55 22.03 0.23
N ALA A 369 1.28 21.72 -0.03
CA ALA A 369 0.49 20.84 0.84
C ALA A 369 1.07 19.40 0.93
N GLU A 370 1.70 18.92 -0.12
CA GLU A 370 2.30 17.58 -0.18
C GLU A 370 3.72 17.52 0.40
N TRP A 371 4.34 18.67 0.63
CA TRP A 371 5.63 18.71 1.29
C TRP A 371 5.49 18.33 2.77
N ILE A 372 6.38 17.49 3.23
CA ILE A 372 6.57 17.20 4.64
C ILE A 372 7.69 18.09 5.14
N SER A 373 7.42 18.87 6.17
CA SER A 373 8.37 19.75 6.81
C SER A 373 7.96 20.00 8.25
N ASP A 374 8.91 20.06 9.16
CA ASP A 374 8.69 20.51 10.53
C ASP A 374 8.57 22.01 10.64
N SER A 375 8.77 22.71 9.53
CA SER A 375 8.83 24.15 9.44
C SER A 375 7.53 24.75 8.90
N GLU A 376 7.44 26.05 8.92
CA GLU A 376 6.26 26.78 8.50
C GLU A 376 5.99 26.60 7.00
N LYS A 377 4.76 26.20 6.65
CA LYS A 377 4.27 26.13 5.26
C LYS A 377 3.24 27.21 5.03
N THR A 378 3.40 27.94 3.93
CA THR A 378 2.48 28.99 3.49
C THR A 378 2.00 28.71 2.07
N SER A 379 1.06 29.51 1.58
CA SER A 379 0.65 29.44 0.16
C SER A 379 1.77 29.91 -0.80
N ALA A 380 2.79 30.59 -0.29
CA ALA A 380 3.91 31.14 -1.06
C ALA A 380 5.18 30.27 -0.97
N GLY A 381 5.16 29.16 -0.20
CA GLY A 381 6.32 28.30 -0.07
C GLY A 381 6.53 27.76 1.34
N ILE A 382 7.75 27.28 1.57
CA ILE A 382 8.19 26.70 2.84
C ILE A 382 9.29 27.55 3.44
N VAL A 383 9.21 27.82 4.74
CA VAL A 383 10.27 28.46 5.52
C VAL A 383 10.88 27.41 6.42
N LEU A 384 12.07 26.93 6.08
CA LEU A 384 12.84 26.00 6.89
C LEU A 384 13.62 26.76 7.96
N LYS A 385 13.46 26.37 9.21
CA LYS A 385 14.19 26.94 10.37
C LYS A 385 14.80 25.81 11.19
N ASN A 386 16.07 25.96 11.52
CA ASN A 386 16.74 25.07 12.46
C ASN A 386 17.01 25.83 13.76
N THR A 387 16.62 25.21 14.87
CA THR A 387 16.83 25.75 16.20
C THR A 387 17.61 24.79 17.11
N ASN A 388 17.79 23.53 16.76
CA ASN A 388 18.56 22.55 17.56
C ASN A 388 18.73 21.17 16.87
N GLU A 389 18.16 20.97 15.67
CA GLU A 389 18.18 19.69 14.97
C GLU A 389 18.28 19.93 13.44
N ILE A 390 18.17 18.88 12.65
CA ILE A 390 18.13 18.98 11.20
C ILE A 390 16.83 19.63 10.77
N ALA A 391 16.91 20.77 10.06
CA ALA A 391 15.78 21.29 9.32
C ALA A 391 15.67 20.59 7.98
N HIS A 392 14.49 20.08 7.62
CA HIS A 392 14.28 19.44 6.34
C HIS A 392 12.91 19.72 5.74
N ALA A 393 12.84 19.62 4.42
CA ALA A 393 11.60 19.56 3.67
C ALA A 393 11.73 18.51 2.57
N ILE A 394 10.75 17.63 2.45
CA ILE A 394 10.73 16.55 1.48
C ILE A 394 9.40 16.53 0.73
N THR A 395 9.46 16.29 -0.57
CA THR A 395 8.29 15.99 -1.40
C THR A 395 8.57 14.89 -2.40
N ASN A 396 7.51 14.36 -3.01
CA ASN A 396 7.60 13.39 -4.07
C ASN A 396 7.16 13.96 -5.43
N PHE A 397 7.59 13.30 -6.46
CA PHE A 397 7.17 13.47 -7.85
C PHE A 397 7.14 12.08 -8.52
N PRO A 398 6.57 11.94 -9.72
CA PRO A 398 6.58 10.65 -10.42
C PRO A 398 8.00 10.11 -10.57
N TYR A 399 8.18 8.80 -10.39
CA TYR A 399 9.48 8.16 -10.59
C TYR A 399 9.98 8.39 -12.00
N ALA A 400 11.21 8.87 -12.13
CA ALA A 400 11.81 9.19 -13.40
C ALA A 400 13.29 8.83 -13.46
N LYS A 401 13.73 8.23 -14.58
CA LYS A 401 15.14 8.02 -14.90
C LYS A 401 15.79 9.27 -15.46
N LYS A 402 14.98 10.17 -16.05
CA LYS A 402 15.39 11.49 -16.56
C LYS A 402 14.40 12.54 -16.10
N GLY A 403 14.88 13.72 -15.81
CA GLY A 403 14.02 14.80 -15.39
C GLY A 403 14.76 16.06 -14.98
N SER A 404 14.00 17.01 -14.46
CA SER A 404 14.54 18.23 -13.90
C SER A 404 13.70 18.76 -12.73
N ILE A 405 14.35 19.45 -11.81
CA ILE A 405 13.71 20.17 -10.73
C ILE A 405 14.23 21.59 -10.70
N LYS A 406 13.31 22.56 -10.62
CA LYS A 406 13.61 23.96 -10.33
C LYS A 406 13.11 24.33 -8.96
N LEU A 407 13.95 25.02 -8.19
CA LEU A 407 13.63 25.56 -6.88
C LEU A 407 14.07 27.03 -6.84
N ALA A 408 13.17 27.94 -6.46
CA ALA A 408 13.57 29.29 -6.07
C ALA A 408 13.85 29.34 -4.57
N VAL A 409 15.10 29.55 -4.21
CA VAL A 409 15.58 29.51 -2.84
C VAL A 409 16.10 30.88 -2.44
N SER A 410 15.65 31.41 -1.31
CA SER A 410 16.05 32.72 -0.82
C SER A 410 16.43 32.66 0.67
N GLY A 411 17.22 33.66 1.08
CA GLY A 411 17.81 33.75 2.41
C GLY A 411 19.32 33.59 2.39
N ILE A 412 19.93 33.52 3.56
CA ILE A 412 21.36 33.21 3.69
C ILE A 412 21.47 31.69 3.76
N LEU A 413 22.19 31.11 2.79
CA LEU A 413 22.34 29.66 2.73
C LEU A 413 23.05 29.15 3.99
N PRO A 414 22.38 28.35 4.85
CA PRO A 414 23.01 27.76 6.02
C PRO A 414 24.16 26.84 5.66
N GLN A 415 25.21 26.80 6.47
CA GLN A 415 26.33 25.91 6.22
C GLN A 415 25.87 24.44 6.31
N GLY A 416 26.28 23.63 5.32
CA GLY A 416 25.89 22.20 5.25
C GLY A 416 24.54 21.98 4.58
N THR A 417 23.95 23.00 3.95
CA THR A 417 22.75 22.81 3.14
C THR A 417 23.00 21.76 2.06
N SER A 418 22.12 20.80 1.97
CA SER A 418 22.18 19.69 1.02
C SER A 418 20.84 19.46 0.36
N ILE A 419 20.90 18.97 -0.87
CA ILE A 419 19.76 18.44 -1.61
C ILE A 419 20.00 16.94 -1.75
N LEU A 420 19.02 16.13 -1.39
CA LEU A 420 19.07 14.68 -1.60
C LEU A 420 18.00 14.30 -2.63
N LEU A 421 18.42 13.57 -3.66
CA LEU A 421 17.52 12.91 -4.60
C LEU A 421 17.53 11.42 -4.32
N SER A 422 16.34 10.82 -4.15
CA SER A 422 16.19 9.41 -3.82
C SER A 422 15.03 8.77 -4.58
N ASP A 423 15.06 7.46 -4.65
CA ASP A 423 13.95 6.63 -5.15
C ASP A 423 13.01 6.17 -4.03
N CYS A 424 13.24 6.61 -2.81
CA CYS A 424 12.51 6.24 -1.62
C CYS A 424 12.28 7.43 -0.69
N TYR A 425 11.31 7.28 0.20
CA TYR A 425 11.10 8.23 1.29
C TYR A 425 12.23 8.13 2.33
N LEU A 426 12.92 9.24 2.57
CA LEU A 426 13.94 9.35 3.60
C LEU A 426 13.34 9.99 4.85
N ASP A 427 13.28 9.27 5.95
CA ASP A 427 12.87 9.81 7.25
C ASP A 427 14.07 10.47 7.97
N ARG A 428 13.79 11.14 9.12
CA ARG A 428 14.82 11.82 9.91
C ARG A 428 15.98 10.92 10.33
N LEU A 429 15.73 9.64 10.58
CA LEU A 429 16.75 8.69 11.05
C LEU A 429 17.81 8.44 9.99
N ASN A 430 17.47 8.68 8.71
CA ASN A 430 18.39 8.50 7.59
C ASN A 430 19.40 9.64 7.45
N PHE A 431 19.11 10.80 8.07
CA PHE A 431 19.99 11.97 7.99
C PHE A 431 21.04 12.02 9.10
N ILE A 432 20.92 11.20 10.15
CA ILE A 432 21.81 11.19 11.29
C ILE A 432 23.02 10.29 10.97
N PRO A 433 24.25 10.85 10.78
CA PRO A 433 25.43 10.09 10.37
C PRO A 433 25.89 9.02 11.37
N GLU A 434 25.54 9.19 12.64
CA GLU A 434 25.99 8.33 13.75
C GLU A 434 24.95 7.26 14.16
N ASN A 435 23.93 7.04 13.36
CA ASN A 435 22.91 6.07 13.73
C ASN A 435 23.55 4.69 13.84
N LYS A 436 23.24 3.98 14.95
CA LYS A 436 23.75 2.65 15.33
C LYS A 436 23.50 1.54 14.30
N ASN A 437 22.88 1.87 13.18
CA ASN A 437 22.61 1.01 12.03
C ASN A 437 23.68 1.11 10.92
N GLY A 438 24.94 1.39 11.28
CA GLY A 438 26.07 1.39 10.34
C GLY A 438 26.16 0.14 9.46
N ALA A 439 25.67 -0.98 9.93
CA ALA A 439 25.62 -2.23 9.17
C ALA A 439 24.74 -2.16 7.88
N TYR A 440 23.75 -1.28 7.82
CA TYR A 440 22.90 -1.13 6.64
C TYR A 440 23.59 -0.29 5.54
N LYS A 441 24.30 0.76 5.92
CA LYS A 441 25.12 1.57 4.99
C LYS A 441 26.15 0.72 4.27
N ASP A 442 26.71 -0.27 4.96
CA ASP A 442 27.75 -1.16 4.41
C ASP A 442 27.20 -2.17 3.39
N VAL A 443 25.90 -2.46 3.43
CA VAL A 443 25.26 -3.48 2.57
C VAL A 443 24.58 -2.87 1.34
N VAL A 444 23.95 -1.70 1.46
CA VAL A 444 23.08 -1.11 0.41
C VAL A 444 23.65 0.20 -0.16
N GLY A 445 24.62 0.83 0.51
CA GLY A 445 25.12 2.14 0.14
C GLY A 445 24.19 3.28 0.58
N GLU A 446 24.48 4.49 0.12
CA GLU A 446 23.60 5.63 0.37
C GLU A 446 22.38 5.57 -0.57
N PRO A 447 21.14 5.51 -0.04
CA PRO A 447 19.92 5.40 -0.84
C PRO A 447 19.53 6.73 -1.52
N TYR A 448 20.48 7.64 -1.66
CA TYR A 448 20.27 8.95 -2.25
C TYR A 448 21.53 9.46 -2.96
N THR A 449 21.34 10.39 -3.87
CA THR A 449 22.43 11.20 -4.40
C THR A 449 22.40 12.58 -3.74
N ARG A 450 23.52 12.98 -3.13
CA ARG A 450 23.67 14.25 -2.43
C ARG A 450 24.24 15.33 -3.35
N LEU A 451 23.57 16.48 -3.36
CA LEU A 451 24.04 17.70 -4.01
C LEU A 451 24.25 18.80 -2.97
N SER A 452 25.26 19.64 -3.19
CA SER A 452 25.66 20.70 -2.26
C SER A 452 25.59 22.07 -2.97
N PRO A 453 24.48 22.80 -2.85
CA PRO A 453 24.37 24.14 -3.38
C PRO A 453 25.35 25.07 -2.64
N ASN A 454 25.94 26.05 -3.36
CA ASN A 454 26.93 26.97 -2.80
C ASN A 454 26.37 28.37 -2.53
N ALA A 455 25.14 28.66 -2.96
CA ALA A 455 24.41 29.90 -2.73
C ALA A 455 22.90 29.68 -2.79
N ALA A 456 22.13 30.56 -2.18
CA ALA A 456 20.71 30.71 -2.47
C ALA A 456 20.56 31.30 -3.88
N GLY A 457 19.42 31.12 -4.52
CA GLY A 457 19.13 31.54 -5.87
C GLY A 457 18.16 30.61 -6.57
N GLU A 458 18.12 30.63 -7.89
CA GLU A 458 17.39 29.64 -8.67
C GLU A 458 18.25 28.37 -8.81
N TRP A 459 17.82 27.29 -8.18
CA TRP A 459 18.45 25.98 -8.30
C TRP A 459 17.78 25.20 -9.43
N LEU A 460 18.59 24.74 -10.40
CA LEU A 460 18.19 23.82 -11.43
C LEU A 460 18.95 22.51 -11.24
N ILE A 461 18.21 21.44 -11.01
CA ILE A 461 18.73 20.08 -10.90
C ILE A 461 18.24 19.34 -12.14
N GLU A 462 19.15 18.77 -12.91
CA GLU A 462 18.83 17.97 -14.09
C GLU A 462 19.51 16.61 -13.97
N TRP A 463 18.81 15.56 -14.35
CA TRP A 463 19.40 14.21 -14.39
C TRP A 463 18.99 13.48 -15.66
N ASP A 464 19.88 12.63 -16.08
CA ASP A 464 19.69 11.66 -17.15
C ASP A 464 19.94 10.23 -16.62
N GLU A 465 20.19 9.27 -17.51
CA GLU A 465 20.39 7.87 -17.11
C GLU A 465 21.64 7.65 -16.25
N THR A 466 22.63 8.52 -16.32
CA THR A 466 23.97 8.31 -15.75
C THR A 466 24.38 9.33 -14.70
N GLU A 467 24.00 10.59 -14.86
CA GLU A 467 24.51 11.68 -14.06
C GLU A 467 23.44 12.70 -13.63
N ILE A 468 23.80 13.49 -12.63
CA ILE A 468 23.02 14.63 -12.15
C ILE A 468 23.86 15.88 -12.23
N ARG A 469 23.24 16.96 -12.66
CA ARG A 469 23.82 18.31 -12.74
C ARG A 469 23.04 19.26 -11.85
N LEU A 470 23.75 20.04 -11.04
CA LEU A 470 23.20 21.15 -10.26
C LEU A 470 23.73 22.48 -10.79
N SER A 471 22.82 23.37 -11.11
CA SER A 471 23.12 24.76 -11.46
C SER A 471 22.47 25.71 -10.45
N VAL A 472 23.14 26.84 -10.16
CA VAL A 472 22.62 27.95 -9.36
C VAL A 472 22.68 29.21 -10.20
N ASP A 473 21.56 29.90 -10.38
CA ASP A 473 21.40 31.09 -11.23
C ASP A 473 21.99 30.90 -12.63
N GLY A 474 21.72 29.74 -13.22
CA GLY A 474 22.17 29.35 -14.56
C GLY A 474 23.64 28.91 -14.66
N LYS A 475 24.42 28.95 -13.58
CA LYS A 475 25.81 28.48 -13.55
C LYS A 475 25.87 27.06 -12.96
N GLN A 476 26.35 26.11 -13.75
CA GLN A 476 26.58 24.73 -13.26
C GLN A 476 27.70 24.74 -12.20
N ILE A 477 27.41 24.16 -11.05
CA ILE A 477 28.29 24.13 -9.89
C ILE A 477 28.70 22.70 -9.48
N GLN A 478 27.90 21.70 -9.85
CA GLN A 478 28.19 20.31 -9.51
C GLN A 478 27.70 19.36 -10.59
N THR A 479 28.44 18.27 -10.80
CA THR A 479 28.04 17.08 -11.55
C THR A 479 28.47 15.86 -10.76
N CYS A 480 27.60 14.85 -10.64
CA CYS A 480 27.91 13.58 -10.00
C CYS A 480 27.15 12.43 -10.66
N ARG A 481 27.61 11.20 -10.43
CA ARG A 481 26.87 10.00 -10.83
C ARG A 481 25.66 9.79 -9.94
N LYS A 482 24.64 9.17 -10.48
CA LYS A 482 23.48 8.72 -9.71
C LYS A 482 23.86 7.51 -8.84
N ASN A 483 23.33 7.47 -7.63
CA ASN A 483 23.43 6.31 -6.74
C ASN A 483 22.27 5.33 -6.93
N THR A 484 21.18 5.76 -7.60
CA THR A 484 19.99 4.97 -7.87
C THR A 484 19.62 5.02 -9.34
N ASP A 485 18.79 4.11 -9.80
CA ASP A 485 18.39 4.02 -11.22
C ASP A 485 17.50 5.21 -11.68
N GLY A 486 16.70 5.74 -10.75
CA GLY A 486 15.86 6.92 -10.95
C GLY A 486 15.54 7.60 -9.64
N PHE A 487 14.69 8.62 -9.68
CA PHE A 487 14.28 9.38 -8.51
C PHE A 487 12.79 9.63 -8.52
N ASN A 488 12.21 9.72 -7.33
CA ASN A 488 10.83 10.16 -7.10
C ASN A 488 10.69 11.08 -5.88
N HIS A 489 11.79 11.39 -5.21
CA HIS A 489 11.83 12.30 -4.04
C HIS A 489 12.95 13.32 -4.16
N ILE A 490 12.65 14.50 -3.63
CA ILE A 490 13.64 15.53 -3.30
C ILE A 490 13.53 15.90 -1.83
N THR A 491 14.67 15.97 -1.15
CA THR A 491 14.79 16.51 0.20
C THR A 491 15.75 17.69 0.19
N VAL A 492 15.35 18.81 0.79
CA VAL A 492 16.24 19.92 1.10
C VAL A 492 16.45 19.94 2.60
N LEU A 493 17.70 19.95 3.04
CA LEU A 493 18.02 19.91 4.48
C LEU A 493 19.26 20.74 4.81
N PHE A 494 19.38 21.12 6.10
CA PHE A 494 20.62 21.63 6.71
C PHE A 494 20.65 21.33 8.21
N GLU A 495 21.87 21.22 8.76
CA GLU A 495 22.11 20.74 10.13
C GLU A 495 22.50 21.85 11.11
N LYS A 496 22.79 23.07 10.61
CA LYS A 496 23.23 24.20 11.44
C LYS A 496 22.14 25.26 11.55
N ASP A 497 22.28 26.11 12.56
CA ASP A 497 21.37 27.22 12.74
C ASP A 497 21.23 28.06 11.47
N GLY A 498 20.00 28.38 11.13
CA GLY A 498 19.71 29.16 9.94
C GLY A 498 18.25 29.15 9.53
N GLU A 499 17.96 29.98 8.55
CA GLU A 499 16.65 30.05 7.88
C GLU A 499 16.83 30.02 6.37
N LEU A 500 16.04 29.21 5.70
CA LEU A 500 16.00 29.11 4.25
C LEU A 500 14.54 29.11 3.77
N ARG A 501 14.27 29.81 2.67
CA ARG A 501 12.93 29.85 2.07
C ARG A 501 12.92 29.21 0.71
N ILE A 502 11.98 28.30 0.47
CA ILE A 502 11.70 27.68 -0.81
C ILE A 502 10.41 28.30 -1.33
N GLY A 503 10.50 29.17 -2.34
CA GLY A 503 9.37 29.97 -2.83
C GLY A 503 8.76 29.49 -4.14
N HIS A 504 9.45 28.61 -4.86
CA HIS A 504 8.96 27.97 -6.08
C HIS A 504 9.50 26.55 -6.19
N PHE A 505 8.66 25.65 -6.67
CA PHE A 505 9.01 24.27 -6.96
C PHE A 505 8.37 23.82 -8.27
N HIS A 506 9.19 23.31 -9.17
CA HIS A 506 8.70 22.72 -10.41
C HIS A 506 9.55 21.50 -10.76
N ALA A 507 8.98 20.31 -10.65
CA ALA A 507 9.56 19.06 -11.11
C ALA A 507 8.96 18.66 -12.45
N LYS A 508 9.81 18.23 -13.37
CA LYS A 508 9.46 17.57 -14.63
C LYS A 508 10.09 16.20 -14.65
N ALA A 509 9.27 15.18 -14.89
CA ALA A 509 9.68 13.80 -14.92
C ALA A 509 9.38 13.19 -16.28
N GLU A 510 10.35 12.56 -16.91
CA GLU A 510 10.10 11.64 -18.02
C GLU A 510 9.76 10.29 -17.38
N ILE A 511 8.45 9.99 -17.31
CA ILE A 511 7.94 8.79 -16.65
C ILE A 511 8.23 7.58 -17.55
N PRO A 512 9.08 6.63 -17.12
CA PRO A 512 9.34 5.43 -17.88
C PRO A 512 8.21 4.41 -17.69
N ASP A 513 8.04 3.54 -18.66
CA ASP A 513 7.40 2.27 -18.42
C ASP A 513 8.35 1.39 -17.61
N TRP A 514 7.89 0.92 -16.49
CA TRP A 514 8.65 0.02 -15.62
C TRP A 514 8.27 -1.42 -15.94
N ASP A 515 9.19 -2.14 -16.57
CA ASP A 515 9.02 -3.58 -16.83
C ASP A 515 8.88 -4.35 -15.52
N THR A 516 7.73 -4.91 -15.27
CA THR A 516 7.44 -5.68 -14.05
C THR A 516 8.08 -7.06 -14.02
N GLY A 517 8.57 -7.56 -15.17
CA GLY A 517 9.03 -8.93 -15.32
C GLY A 517 7.90 -9.96 -15.50
N ILE A 518 6.64 -9.55 -15.44
CA ILE A 518 5.48 -10.44 -15.65
C ILE A 518 5.36 -10.78 -17.12
N ARG A 519 5.22 -12.08 -17.41
CA ARG A 519 5.07 -12.65 -18.76
C ARG A 519 4.00 -13.73 -18.77
N TYR A 520 3.10 -13.64 -19.74
CA TYR A 520 2.04 -14.61 -20.01
C TYR A 520 1.61 -14.58 -21.49
#